data_45c8d8ac857a0accfbdd6560c61c2108
#
_entry.id   45c8d8ac857a0accfbdd6560c61c2108
#
_cell.length_a   1.000
_cell.length_b   1.000
_cell.length_c   1.000
_cell.angle_alpha   90.00
_cell.angle_beta   90.00
_cell.angle_gamma   90.00
#
_symmetry.space_group_name_H-M   'P 1'
#
loop_
_entity.id
_entity.type
_entity.pdbx_description
1 polymer ?
#
loop_
_entity_poly.entity_id
_entity_poly.type
_entity_poly.pdbx_seq_one_letter_code
_entity_poly.pdbx_strand_id
1 'polypeptide(L)'
;MALVEKLNGKLRLPVVGAPLFIVSGPELVIAQCKAGIVGSFPALNARPQSMLGDWLTRIKEELAEHDEKNPDSPSAPFAVNQICHASNDRLMQDMETCVEHEVPVIITSLRPPLEIVQAAHSYGGVVFHDVINVKHAKKAAEQGVDGLILVCAGAGGHAGSLSPFSLVREIKEWFDGTILLSGSIGDGHSIAGALAMGADLAYIGTRFIATEEANADQGYKDMLIESTADDIVYSSLFTGVHGNYLKPSIAKAGLDPDNLPSADKSKMNFGSGGNTKQKAWKDIWGSGQGIGGIKDAPS
;
A
#
# COMPACT_ATOMS: atom_id res chain seq x y z
N MET A 1 15.22 -16.61 -0.90
CA MET A 1 13.94 -15.88 -0.98
C MET A 1 12.89 -16.70 -0.25
N ALA A 2 12.26 -16.12 0.76
CA ALA A 2 11.17 -16.75 1.51
C ALA A 2 9.80 -16.27 0.93
N LEU A 3 9.64 -16.39 -0.39
CA LEU A 3 8.43 -15.95 -1.04
C LEU A 3 7.30 -16.95 -0.78
N VAL A 4 6.15 -16.47 -0.30
CA VAL A 4 4.97 -17.32 -0.09
C VAL A 4 4.55 -18.03 -1.38
N GLU A 5 4.08 -19.28 -1.26
CA GLU A 5 3.72 -20.12 -2.39
C GLU A 5 2.70 -19.46 -3.35
N LYS A 6 1.76 -18.69 -2.79
CA LYS A 6 0.76 -17.93 -3.58
C LYS A 6 1.36 -17.01 -4.64
N LEU A 7 2.58 -16.51 -4.44
CA LEU A 7 3.27 -15.58 -5.34
C LEU A 7 4.43 -16.20 -6.10
N ASN A 8 4.93 -17.34 -5.63
CA ASN A 8 6.11 -17.98 -6.20
C ASN A 8 5.86 -18.40 -7.66
N GLY A 9 6.71 -17.92 -8.56
CA GLY A 9 6.59 -18.20 -10.00
C GLY A 9 5.45 -17.46 -10.72
N LYS A 10 4.69 -16.58 -10.04
CA LYS A 10 3.56 -15.84 -10.61
C LYS A 10 3.84 -14.37 -10.91
N LEU A 11 5.01 -13.90 -10.56
CA LEU A 11 5.39 -12.49 -10.74
C LEU A 11 6.46 -12.37 -11.83
N ARG A 12 6.30 -11.40 -12.74
CA ARG A 12 7.35 -11.00 -13.70
C ARG A 12 8.40 -10.13 -13.03
N LEU A 13 7.95 -9.26 -12.12
CA LEU A 13 8.83 -8.44 -11.28
C LEU A 13 8.45 -8.67 -9.81
N PRO A 14 9.42 -8.71 -8.91
CA PRO A 14 9.20 -8.89 -7.49
C PRO A 14 8.64 -7.61 -6.85
N VAL A 15 7.43 -7.23 -7.26
CA VAL A 15 6.81 -5.95 -6.90
C VAL A 15 5.37 -6.16 -6.45
N VAL A 16 5.00 -5.41 -5.42
CA VAL A 16 3.61 -5.20 -5.00
C VAL A 16 3.29 -3.71 -5.15
N GLY A 17 2.27 -3.38 -5.93
CA GLY A 17 1.69 -2.04 -5.95
C GLY A 17 0.99 -1.77 -4.62
N ALA A 18 1.41 -0.74 -3.89
CA ALA A 18 0.84 -0.39 -2.60
C ALA A 18 -0.63 0.06 -2.74
N PRO A 19 -1.51 -0.28 -1.78
CA PRO A 19 -2.89 0.17 -1.78
C PRO A 19 -2.96 1.68 -1.50
N LEU A 20 -3.45 2.45 -2.45
CA LEU A 20 -3.49 3.90 -2.39
C LEU A 20 -4.91 4.37 -2.09
N PHE A 21 -5.09 5.05 -0.95
CA PHE A 21 -6.40 5.56 -0.53
C PHE A 21 -6.96 6.53 -1.57
N ILE A 22 -8.21 6.33 -1.97
CA ILE A 22 -8.93 7.01 -3.06
C ILE A 22 -8.39 6.68 -4.47
N VAL A 23 -7.09 6.47 -4.62
CA VAL A 23 -6.40 6.36 -5.91
C VAL A 23 -6.50 4.96 -6.52
N SER A 24 -6.29 3.91 -5.72
CA SER A 24 -6.38 2.53 -6.21
C SER A 24 -7.83 2.09 -6.38
N GLY A 25 -8.20 1.78 -7.60
CA GLY A 25 -9.46 1.16 -8.00
C GLY A 25 -9.22 -0.09 -8.85
N PRO A 26 -10.28 -0.74 -9.36
CA PRO A 26 -10.16 -1.92 -10.20
C PRO A 26 -9.26 -1.71 -11.42
N GLU A 27 -9.34 -0.54 -12.06
CA GLU A 27 -8.54 -0.19 -13.24
C GLU A 27 -7.05 -0.34 -12.97
N LEU A 28 -6.56 0.30 -11.91
CA LEU A 28 -5.14 0.24 -11.56
C LEU A 28 -4.72 -1.17 -11.14
N VAL A 29 -5.53 -1.85 -10.32
CA VAL A 29 -5.25 -3.22 -9.86
C VAL A 29 -5.15 -4.18 -11.03
N ILE A 30 -6.10 -4.14 -11.95
CA ILE A 30 -6.15 -5.01 -13.13
C ILE A 30 -4.92 -4.76 -14.02
N ALA A 31 -4.57 -3.50 -14.28
CA ALA A 31 -3.39 -3.15 -15.07
C ALA A 31 -2.10 -3.67 -14.41
N GLN A 32 -1.93 -3.48 -13.11
CA GLN A 32 -0.79 -4.00 -12.35
C GLN A 32 -0.70 -5.52 -12.40
N CYS A 33 -1.82 -6.23 -12.22
CA CYS A 33 -1.83 -7.69 -12.28
C CYS A 33 -1.52 -8.21 -13.69
N LYS A 34 -2.10 -7.62 -14.73
CA LYS A 34 -1.79 -7.93 -16.15
C LYS A 34 -0.34 -7.64 -16.50
N ALA A 35 0.27 -6.62 -15.89
CA ALA A 35 1.71 -6.34 -16.02
C ALA A 35 2.61 -7.33 -15.27
N GLY A 36 2.04 -8.25 -14.49
CA GLY A 36 2.77 -9.31 -13.78
C GLY A 36 3.35 -8.89 -12.43
N ILE A 37 2.74 -7.92 -11.77
CA ILE A 37 3.01 -7.52 -10.38
C ILE A 37 1.73 -7.62 -9.53
N VAL A 38 1.85 -7.76 -8.21
CA VAL A 38 0.66 -7.76 -7.36
C VAL A 38 0.04 -6.37 -7.35
N GLY A 39 -1.19 -6.25 -7.87
CA GLY A 39 -2.01 -5.04 -7.75
C GLY A 39 -2.78 -5.03 -6.44
N SER A 40 -2.95 -3.86 -5.82
CA SER A 40 -3.70 -3.78 -4.57
C SER A 40 -4.54 -2.51 -4.42
N PHE A 41 -5.61 -2.62 -3.61
CA PHE A 41 -6.47 -1.49 -3.24
C PHE A 41 -6.97 -1.60 -1.80
N PRO A 42 -7.26 -0.48 -1.12
CA PRO A 42 -7.92 -0.49 0.19
C PRO A 42 -9.40 -0.86 0.05
N ALA A 43 -9.91 -1.80 0.85
CA ALA A 43 -11.33 -2.13 0.89
C ALA A 43 -12.20 -0.87 1.12
N LEU A 44 -11.70 0.08 1.91
CA LEU A 44 -12.35 1.37 2.17
C LEU A 44 -12.52 2.28 0.93
N ASN A 45 -11.88 1.99 -0.20
CA ASN A 45 -12.09 2.73 -1.45
C ASN A 45 -13.40 2.33 -2.13
N ALA A 46 -13.90 1.11 -1.95
CA ALA A 46 -15.21 0.69 -2.41
C ALA A 46 -16.31 1.36 -1.56
N ARG A 47 -17.02 2.32 -2.13
CA ARG A 47 -18.07 3.11 -1.44
C ARG A 47 -19.29 3.26 -2.32
N PRO A 48 -20.46 2.77 -1.88
CA PRO A 48 -20.73 2.11 -0.59
C PRO A 48 -20.03 0.76 -0.45
N GLN A 49 -20.08 0.17 0.75
CA GLN A 49 -19.43 -1.12 1.07
C GLN A 49 -19.86 -2.24 0.12
N SER A 50 -21.11 -2.26 -0.31
CA SER A 50 -21.65 -3.25 -1.27
C SER A 50 -20.89 -3.28 -2.60
N MET A 51 -20.18 -2.22 -2.98
CA MET A 51 -19.34 -2.20 -4.19
C MET A 51 -18.10 -3.09 -4.08
N LEU A 52 -17.68 -3.51 -2.88
CA LEU A 52 -16.48 -4.33 -2.72
C LEU A 52 -16.62 -5.67 -3.46
N GLY A 53 -17.77 -6.36 -3.32
CA GLY A 53 -18.05 -7.60 -4.03
C GLY A 53 -18.04 -7.42 -5.56
N ASP A 54 -18.65 -6.33 -6.06
CA ASP A 54 -18.68 -6.02 -7.50
C ASP A 54 -17.25 -5.78 -8.04
N TRP A 55 -16.39 -5.06 -7.27
CA TRP A 55 -15.01 -4.82 -7.66
C TRP A 55 -14.19 -6.12 -7.70
N LEU A 56 -14.37 -6.99 -6.69
CA LEU A 56 -13.67 -8.27 -6.63
C LEU A 56 -14.10 -9.20 -7.77
N THR A 57 -15.39 -9.24 -8.09
CA THR A 57 -15.92 -10.00 -9.22
C THR A 57 -15.30 -9.50 -10.53
N ARG A 58 -15.36 -8.20 -10.80
CA ARG A 58 -14.79 -7.59 -12.00
C ARG A 58 -13.29 -7.88 -12.15
N ILE A 59 -12.51 -7.71 -11.07
CA ILE A 59 -11.07 -7.98 -11.09
C ILE A 59 -10.81 -9.43 -11.47
N LYS A 60 -11.51 -10.38 -10.85
CA LYS A 60 -11.35 -11.82 -11.12
C LYS A 60 -11.72 -12.18 -12.58
N GLU A 61 -12.83 -11.65 -13.08
CA GLU A 61 -13.27 -11.89 -14.45
C GLU A 61 -12.29 -11.34 -15.49
N GLU A 62 -11.84 -10.08 -15.32
CA GLU A 62 -10.90 -9.47 -16.27
C GLU A 62 -9.49 -10.10 -16.23
N LEU A 63 -9.05 -10.60 -15.07
CA LEU A 63 -7.80 -11.34 -14.97
C LEU A 63 -7.93 -12.74 -15.60
N ALA A 64 -9.03 -13.46 -15.37
CA ALA A 64 -9.29 -14.74 -15.98
C ALA A 64 -9.35 -14.64 -17.52
N GLU A 65 -10.05 -13.64 -18.04
CA GLU A 65 -10.09 -13.37 -19.50
C GLU A 65 -8.71 -13.07 -20.07
N HIS A 66 -7.88 -12.32 -19.33
CA HIS A 66 -6.50 -12.04 -19.73
C HIS A 66 -5.68 -13.33 -19.78
N ASP A 67 -5.78 -14.19 -18.77
CA ASP A 67 -5.00 -15.42 -18.63
C ASP A 67 -5.37 -16.42 -19.74
N GLU A 68 -6.64 -16.54 -20.10
CA GLU A 68 -7.09 -17.35 -21.25
C GLU A 68 -6.46 -16.89 -22.57
N LYS A 69 -6.35 -15.56 -22.76
CA LYS A 69 -5.77 -14.96 -23.98
C LYS A 69 -4.25 -14.95 -23.99
N ASN A 70 -3.63 -15.01 -22.81
CA ASN A 70 -2.18 -14.88 -22.65
C ASN A 70 -1.60 -15.99 -21.77
N PRO A 71 -1.71 -17.28 -22.15
CA PRO A 71 -1.28 -18.39 -21.30
C PRO A 71 0.22 -18.39 -20.98
N ASP A 72 1.05 -17.81 -21.84
CA ASP A 72 2.50 -17.66 -21.64
C ASP A 72 2.86 -16.46 -20.74
N SER A 73 1.88 -15.65 -20.37
CA SER A 73 2.05 -14.42 -19.61
C SER A 73 0.83 -14.13 -18.72
N PRO A 74 0.52 -15.07 -17.81
CA PRO A 74 -0.65 -14.93 -16.95
C PRO A 74 -0.50 -13.72 -16.00
N SER A 75 -1.63 -13.25 -15.51
CA SER A 75 -1.70 -12.17 -14.55
C SER A 75 -1.13 -12.59 -13.19
N ALA A 76 -0.60 -11.62 -12.45
CA ALA A 76 -0.23 -11.81 -11.05
C ALA A 76 -1.49 -11.79 -10.15
N PRO A 77 -1.44 -12.38 -8.94
CA PRO A 77 -2.50 -12.26 -7.95
C PRO A 77 -2.72 -10.81 -7.50
N PHE A 78 -3.95 -10.49 -7.11
CA PHE A 78 -4.27 -9.18 -6.51
C PHE A 78 -4.33 -9.25 -4.98
N ALA A 79 -4.34 -8.09 -4.33
CA ALA A 79 -4.43 -7.94 -2.89
C ALA A 79 -5.50 -6.91 -2.48
N VAL A 80 -6.09 -7.11 -1.29
CA VAL A 80 -7.00 -6.14 -0.65
C VAL A 80 -6.42 -5.69 0.68
N ASN A 81 -6.36 -4.38 0.89
CA ASN A 81 -5.89 -3.84 2.16
C ASN A 81 -7.04 -3.61 3.14
N GLN A 82 -6.85 -4.09 4.37
CA GLN A 82 -7.73 -3.96 5.51
C GLN A 82 -7.09 -3.06 6.59
N ILE A 83 -7.75 -1.94 6.90
CA ILE A 83 -7.31 -1.03 7.96
C ILE A 83 -7.79 -1.54 9.31
N CYS A 84 -6.89 -2.15 10.08
CA CYS A 84 -7.18 -2.72 11.41
C CYS A 84 -7.18 -1.65 12.49
N HIS A 85 -8.21 -0.81 12.52
CA HIS A 85 -8.40 0.25 13.51
C HIS A 85 -9.80 0.24 14.09
N ALA A 86 -9.95 0.62 15.37
CA ALA A 86 -11.24 0.62 16.07
C ALA A 86 -12.30 1.53 15.43
N SER A 87 -11.88 2.56 14.70
CA SER A 87 -12.79 3.45 13.96
C SER A 87 -13.21 2.90 12.59
N ASN A 88 -12.66 1.77 12.14
CA ASN A 88 -13.12 1.11 10.93
C ASN A 88 -14.27 0.18 11.28
N ASP A 89 -15.48 0.67 11.18
CA ASP A 89 -16.74 -0.02 11.48
C ASP A 89 -17.12 -1.09 10.43
N ARG A 90 -16.44 -1.09 9.25
CA ARG A 90 -16.66 -2.04 8.16
C ARG A 90 -15.71 -3.25 8.17
N LEU A 91 -14.66 -3.24 9.01
CA LEU A 91 -13.53 -4.17 8.90
C LEU A 91 -13.95 -5.63 8.75
N MET A 92 -14.84 -6.11 9.60
CA MET A 92 -15.26 -7.51 9.57
C MET A 92 -16.17 -7.81 8.37
N GLN A 93 -17.07 -6.90 8.01
CA GLN A 93 -17.93 -7.05 6.83
C GLN A 93 -17.10 -7.05 5.53
N ASP A 94 -16.10 -6.17 5.42
CA ASP A 94 -15.18 -6.16 4.28
C ASP A 94 -14.34 -7.46 4.23
N MET A 95 -13.94 -7.99 5.40
CA MET A 95 -13.21 -9.25 5.45
C MET A 95 -14.09 -10.45 5.09
N GLU A 96 -15.36 -10.50 5.51
CA GLU A 96 -16.33 -11.52 5.09
C GLU A 96 -16.46 -11.54 3.55
N THR A 97 -16.60 -10.37 2.92
CA THR A 97 -16.61 -10.25 1.46
C THR A 97 -15.30 -10.76 0.83
N CYS A 98 -14.14 -10.48 1.46
CA CYS A 98 -12.86 -11.02 0.98
C CYS A 98 -12.78 -12.55 1.10
N VAL A 99 -13.35 -13.14 2.15
CA VAL A 99 -13.44 -14.61 2.33
C VAL A 99 -14.33 -15.23 1.25
N GLU A 100 -15.52 -14.67 1.03
CA GLU A 100 -16.46 -15.14 0.00
C GLU A 100 -15.85 -15.15 -1.41
N HIS A 101 -14.99 -14.15 -1.69
CA HIS A 101 -14.27 -14.04 -2.96
C HIS A 101 -12.89 -14.71 -2.95
N GLU A 102 -12.49 -15.38 -1.88
CA GLU A 102 -11.17 -16.03 -1.74
C GLU A 102 -10.01 -15.13 -2.20
N VAL A 103 -9.98 -13.88 -1.70
CA VAL A 103 -8.95 -12.90 -2.07
C VAL A 103 -7.55 -13.46 -1.79
N PRO A 104 -6.67 -13.59 -2.80
CA PRO A 104 -5.41 -14.35 -2.63
C PRO A 104 -4.44 -13.74 -1.63
N VAL A 105 -4.41 -12.41 -1.50
CA VAL A 105 -3.53 -11.70 -0.58
C VAL A 105 -4.31 -10.63 0.19
N ILE A 106 -4.20 -10.66 1.51
CA ILE A 106 -4.73 -9.60 2.38
C ILE A 106 -3.54 -8.77 2.89
N ILE A 107 -3.61 -7.47 2.76
CA ILE A 107 -2.67 -6.54 3.38
C ILE A 107 -3.35 -5.93 4.60
N THR A 108 -2.69 -5.92 5.75
CA THR A 108 -3.24 -5.34 6.98
C THR A 108 -2.36 -4.21 7.50
N SER A 109 -3.01 -3.17 8.02
CA SER A 109 -2.32 -1.96 8.50
C SER A 109 -2.76 -1.60 9.92
N LEU A 110 -1.88 -0.98 10.70
CA LEU A 110 -2.03 -0.41 12.04
C LEU A 110 -1.95 -1.44 13.18
N ARG A 111 -3.03 -2.17 13.54
CA ARG A 111 -2.99 -3.14 14.65
C ARG A 111 -2.74 -4.55 14.16
N PRO A 112 -2.08 -5.40 14.99
CA PRO A 112 -1.91 -6.82 14.68
C PRO A 112 -3.26 -7.49 14.42
N PRO A 113 -3.38 -8.29 13.33
CA PRO A 113 -4.67 -8.65 12.76
C PRO A 113 -5.08 -10.12 13.00
N LEU A 114 -5.01 -10.67 14.21
CA LEU A 114 -5.26 -12.10 14.45
C LEU A 114 -6.54 -12.63 13.79
N GLU A 115 -7.65 -11.92 13.93
CA GLU A 115 -8.94 -12.33 13.36
C GLU A 115 -8.91 -12.32 11.81
N ILE A 116 -8.21 -11.36 11.23
CA ILE A 116 -8.05 -11.27 9.78
C ILE A 116 -7.13 -12.38 9.25
N VAL A 117 -6.04 -12.70 9.99
CA VAL A 117 -5.14 -13.80 9.65
C VAL A 117 -5.91 -15.12 9.65
N GLN A 118 -6.68 -15.41 10.69
CA GLN A 118 -7.48 -16.63 10.78
C GLN A 118 -8.51 -16.73 9.65
N ALA A 119 -9.19 -15.62 9.32
CA ALA A 119 -10.15 -15.57 8.24
C ALA A 119 -9.48 -15.79 6.88
N ALA A 120 -8.35 -15.15 6.60
CA ALA A 120 -7.61 -15.34 5.35
C ALA A 120 -7.08 -16.77 5.20
N HIS A 121 -6.50 -17.32 6.26
CA HIS A 121 -5.96 -18.69 6.25
C HIS A 121 -7.05 -19.76 6.09
N SER A 122 -8.31 -19.49 6.46
CA SER A 122 -9.42 -20.45 6.33
C SER A 122 -9.69 -20.90 4.90
N TYR A 123 -9.33 -20.08 3.89
CA TYR A 123 -9.45 -20.39 2.47
C TYR A 123 -8.10 -20.48 1.73
N GLY A 124 -7.00 -20.46 2.49
CA GLY A 124 -5.64 -20.52 1.93
C GLY A 124 -5.14 -19.19 1.36
N GLY A 125 -5.74 -18.05 1.73
CA GLY A 125 -5.19 -16.73 1.49
C GLY A 125 -3.95 -16.46 2.37
N VAL A 126 -3.14 -15.47 2.02
CA VAL A 126 -1.96 -15.05 2.78
C VAL A 126 -2.11 -13.63 3.28
N VAL A 127 -1.44 -13.31 4.41
CA VAL A 127 -1.54 -12.00 5.06
C VAL A 127 -0.17 -11.34 5.17
N PHE A 128 -0.05 -10.12 4.61
CA PHE A 128 1.08 -9.23 4.82
C PHE A 128 0.69 -8.09 5.73
N HIS A 129 1.57 -7.69 6.66
CA HIS A 129 1.28 -6.65 7.63
C HIS A 129 2.29 -5.51 7.60
N ASP A 130 1.78 -4.27 7.58
CA ASP A 130 2.59 -3.04 7.60
C ASP A 130 3.25 -2.84 8.97
N VAL A 131 4.56 -2.69 8.99
CA VAL A 131 5.34 -2.42 10.21
C VAL A 131 6.35 -1.32 9.99
N ILE A 132 6.63 -0.54 11.04
CA ILE A 132 7.58 0.59 11.00
C ILE A 132 8.80 0.39 11.92
N ASN A 133 8.82 -0.69 12.70
CA ASN A 133 9.91 -1.02 13.63
C ASN A 133 9.85 -2.50 14.06
N VAL A 134 10.92 -2.99 14.69
CA VAL A 134 11.05 -4.38 15.17
C VAL A 134 9.96 -4.77 16.17
N LYS A 135 9.57 -3.86 17.06
CA LYS A 135 8.50 -4.14 18.05
C LYS A 135 7.16 -4.44 17.38
N HIS A 136 6.81 -3.67 16.34
CA HIS A 136 5.59 -3.91 15.56
C HIS A 136 5.71 -5.21 14.75
N ALA A 137 6.88 -5.47 14.17
CA ALA A 137 7.14 -6.68 13.41
C ALA A 137 6.99 -7.94 14.26
N LYS A 138 7.55 -7.97 15.48
CA LYS A 138 7.40 -9.11 16.41
C LYS A 138 5.93 -9.35 16.78
N LYS A 139 5.17 -8.29 17.07
CA LYS A 139 3.74 -8.41 17.36
C LYS A 139 2.93 -8.95 16.18
N ALA A 140 3.27 -8.56 14.96
CA ALA A 140 2.61 -9.07 13.76
C ALA A 140 2.95 -10.56 13.54
N ALA A 141 4.22 -10.93 13.66
CA ALA A 141 4.66 -12.32 13.55
C ALA A 141 4.00 -13.24 14.59
N GLU A 142 3.83 -12.78 15.84
CA GLU A 142 3.10 -13.50 16.90
C GLU A 142 1.62 -13.77 16.53
N GLN A 143 1.04 -13.00 15.62
CA GLN A 143 -0.32 -13.22 15.11
C GLN A 143 -0.36 -14.13 13.88
N GLY A 144 0.78 -14.62 13.41
CA GLY A 144 0.85 -15.60 12.32
C GLY A 144 0.77 -15.00 10.91
N VAL A 145 1.17 -13.74 10.72
CA VAL A 145 1.24 -13.15 9.36
C VAL A 145 2.30 -13.86 8.51
N ASP A 146 2.04 -13.99 7.21
CA ASP A 146 2.92 -14.70 6.26
C ASP A 146 4.08 -13.81 5.76
N GLY A 147 3.93 -12.51 5.91
CA GLY A 147 4.97 -11.55 5.53
C GLY A 147 4.83 -10.21 6.23
N LEU A 148 5.94 -9.47 6.22
CA LEU A 148 6.05 -8.14 6.81
C LEU A 148 6.36 -7.11 5.74
N ILE A 149 5.58 -6.04 5.71
CA ILE A 149 5.82 -4.87 4.87
C ILE A 149 6.56 -3.85 5.72
N LEU A 150 7.85 -3.68 5.45
CA LEU A 150 8.71 -2.76 6.18
C LEU A 150 8.53 -1.36 5.62
N VAL A 151 7.70 -0.55 6.27
CA VAL A 151 7.41 0.82 5.83
C VAL A 151 8.46 1.76 6.42
N CYS A 152 9.54 1.93 5.68
CA CYS A 152 10.74 2.64 6.09
C CYS A 152 10.67 4.15 5.82
N ALA A 153 11.73 4.85 6.21
CA ALA A 153 11.94 6.26 5.88
C ALA A 153 11.80 6.48 4.35
N GLY A 154 11.12 7.56 3.99
CA GLY A 154 10.88 7.90 2.58
C GLY A 154 9.69 7.21 1.91
N ALA A 155 8.94 6.34 2.60
CA ALA A 155 7.67 5.84 2.09
C ALA A 155 6.61 6.96 2.07
N GLY A 156 5.76 6.99 1.03
CA GLY A 156 4.65 7.95 0.92
C GLY A 156 3.50 7.63 1.87
N GLY A 157 2.74 8.64 2.26
CA GLY A 157 1.68 8.49 3.25
C GLY A 157 2.25 8.11 4.62
N HIS A 158 1.52 7.33 5.41
CA HIS A 158 1.97 6.89 6.73
C HIS A 158 3.26 6.10 6.62
N ALA A 159 4.30 6.50 7.35
CA ALA A 159 5.63 5.93 7.25
C ALA A 159 6.38 5.92 8.57
N GLY A 160 7.31 4.99 8.71
CA GLY A 160 8.33 5.00 9.74
C GLY A 160 9.49 5.95 9.42
N SER A 161 10.38 6.11 10.37
CA SER A 161 11.58 6.93 10.26
C SER A 161 12.87 6.10 10.19
N LEU A 162 12.77 4.77 10.29
CA LEU A 162 13.94 3.89 10.24
C LEU A 162 14.45 3.73 8.82
N SER A 163 15.78 3.71 8.70
CA SER A 163 16.45 3.39 7.44
C SER A 163 16.14 1.94 7.01
N PRO A 164 15.88 1.70 5.71
CA PRO A 164 15.69 0.34 5.20
C PRO A 164 16.90 -0.55 5.45
N PHE A 165 18.12 -0.02 5.38
CA PHE A 165 19.37 -0.75 5.65
C PHE A 165 19.41 -1.34 7.08
N SER A 166 18.87 -0.63 8.06
CA SER A 166 18.79 -1.12 9.44
C SER A 166 17.63 -2.09 9.62
N LEU A 167 16.41 -1.68 9.25
CA LEU A 167 15.22 -2.45 9.57
C LEU A 167 15.17 -3.79 8.87
N VAL A 168 15.51 -3.86 7.57
CA VAL A 168 15.56 -5.14 6.83
C VAL A 168 16.54 -6.10 7.51
N ARG A 169 17.73 -5.61 7.86
CA ARG A 169 18.77 -6.44 8.47
C ARG A 169 18.34 -7.01 9.81
N GLU A 170 17.79 -6.18 10.69
CA GLU A 170 17.32 -6.60 12.01
C GLU A 170 16.14 -7.59 11.95
N ILE A 171 15.23 -7.43 10.99
CA ILE A 171 14.08 -8.33 10.81
C ILE A 171 14.54 -9.69 10.28
N LYS A 172 15.47 -9.72 9.33
CA LYS A 172 15.98 -10.99 8.75
C LYS A 172 16.74 -11.87 9.73
N GLU A 173 17.15 -11.37 10.88
CA GLU A 173 17.82 -12.17 11.90
C GLU A 173 16.90 -13.19 12.60
N TRP A 174 15.57 -12.96 12.56
CA TRP A 174 14.62 -13.75 13.33
C TRP A 174 13.30 -14.06 12.58
N PHE A 175 13.05 -13.44 11.43
CA PHE A 175 11.82 -13.64 10.67
C PHE A 175 12.12 -14.36 9.34
N ASP A 176 11.56 -15.56 9.18
CA ASP A 176 11.75 -16.40 7.99
C ASP A 176 10.68 -16.21 6.92
N GLY A 177 9.61 -15.43 7.19
CA GLY A 177 8.54 -15.14 6.24
C GLY A 177 8.94 -14.13 5.17
N THR A 178 8.02 -13.85 4.27
CA THR A 178 8.25 -12.90 3.16
C THR A 178 8.46 -11.47 3.66
N ILE A 179 9.52 -10.81 3.18
CA ILE A 179 9.83 -9.41 3.49
C ILE A 179 9.57 -8.53 2.27
N LEU A 180 8.67 -7.57 2.43
CA LEU A 180 8.40 -6.52 1.46
C LEU A 180 9.02 -5.21 1.95
N LEU A 181 9.79 -4.53 1.09
CA LEU A 181 10.40 -3.24 1.45
C LEU A 181 9.66 -2.09 0.79
N SER A 182 9.25 -1.12 1.61
CA SER A 182 8.65 0.14 1.20
C SER A 182 9.50 1.34 1.65
N GLY A 183 9.64 2.30 0.77
CA GLY A 183 10.34 3.56 1.03
C GLY A 183 11.30 3.93 -0.10
N SER A 184 11.06 5.06 -0.75
CA SER A 184 11.89 5.63 -1.81
C SER A 184 12.15 4.70 -3.03
N ILE A 185 11.24 3.76 -3.30
CA ILE A 185 11.34 2.82 -4.43
C ILE A 185 10.42 3.29 -5.54
N GLY A 186 10.97 3.58 -6.74
CA GLY A 186 10.19 4.10 -7.86
C GLY A 186 10.65 3.64 -9.24
N ASP A 187 11.74 2.87 -9.32
CA ASP A 187 12.32 2.37 -10.57
C ASP A 187 13.04 1.03 -10.42
N GLY A 188 13.54 0.48 -11.52
CA GLY A 188 14.24 -0.81 -11.53
C GLY A 188 15.53 -0.85 -10.71
N HIS A 189 16.25 0.27 -10.58
CA HIS A 189 17.48 0.33 -9.77
C HIS A 189 17.14 0.25 -8.28
N SER A 190 16.11 0.98 -7.85
CA SER A 190 15.66 0.93 -6.46
C SER A 190 15.02 -0.43 -6.10
N ILE A 191 14.34 -1.10 -7.04
CA ILE A 191 13.87 -2.49 -6.86
C ILE A 191 15.08 -3.42 -6.67
N ALA A 192 16.08 -3.35 -7.55
CA ALA A 192 17.30 -4.16 -7.42
C ALA A 192 18.03 -3.88 -6.10
N GLY A 193 18.07 -2.62 -5.66
CA GLY A 193 18.61 -2.23 -4.35
C GLY A 193 17.85 -2.86 -3.18
N ALA A 194 16.52 -2.87 -3.23
CA ALA A 194 15.68 -3.51 -2.21
C ALA A 194 15.96 -5.02 -2.09
N LEU A 195 16.08 -5.72 -3.22
CA LEU A 195 16.42 -7.14 -3.26
C LEU A 195 17.85 -7.41 -2.74
N ALA A 196 18.81 -6.56 -3.12
CA ALA A 196 20.18 -6.65 -2.66
C ALA A 196 20.33 -6.45 -1.13
N MET A 197 19.46 -5.63 -0.53
CA MET A 197 19.36 -5.48 0.94
C MET A 197 18.78 -6.72 1.62
N GLY A 198 18.11 -7.59 0.89
CA GLY A 198 17.53 -8.84 1.39
C GLY A 198 16.00 -8.85 1.48
N ALA A 199 15.30 -7.85 0.94
CA ALA A 199 13.85 -7.95 0.75
C ALA A 199 13.53 -9.01 -0.32
N ASP A 200 12.37 -9.64 -0.21
CA ASP A 200 11.88 -10.58 -1.21
C ASP A 200 11.05 -9.85 -2.29
N LEU A 201 10.39 -8.75 -1.92
CA LEU A 201 9.55 -7.93 -2.79
C LEU A 201 9.78 -6.44 -2.53
N ALA A 202 9.65 -5.61 -3.55
CA ALA A 202 9.52 -4.16 -3.44
C ALA A 202 8.03 -3.79 -3.31
N TYR A 203 7.71 -2.84 -2.42
CA TYR A 203 6.36 -2.34 -2.19
C TYR A 203 6.30 -0.87 -2.60
N ILE A 204 5.60 -0.58 -3.70
CA ILE A 204 5.71 0.68 -4.44
C ILE A 204 4.35 1.39 -4.50
N GLY A 205 4.29 2.64 -4.06
CA GLY A 205 3.07 3.46 -4.12
C GLY A 205 3.17 4.61 -5.12
N THR A 206 4.02 5.60 -4.85
CA THR A 206 4.06 6.89 -5.53
C THR A 206 4.19 6.78 -7.05
N ARG A 207 4.99 5.86 -7.59
CA ARG A 207 5.12 5.63 -9.03
C ARG A 207 3.76 5.32 -9.68
N PHE A 208 2.92 4.53 -9.01
CA PHE A 208 1.62 4.11 -9.54
C PHE A 208 0.53 5.17 -9.42
N ILE A 209 0.72 6.23 -8.62
CA ILE A 209 -0.18 7.40 -8.65
C ILE A 209 -0.05 8.14 -9.99
N ALA A 210 1.18 8.23 -10.51
CA ALA A 210 1.47 8.83 -11.80
C ALA A 210 1.33 7.80 -12.94
N THR A 211 0.14 7.25 -13.11
CA THR A 211 -0.25 6.36 -14.22
C THR A 211 -1.66 6.75 -14.72
N GLU A 212 -2.00 6.38 -15.94
CA GLU A 212 -3.32 6.68 -16.51
C GLU A 212 -4.45 6.02 -15.72
N GLU A 213 -4.25 4.77 -15.27
CA GLU A 213 -5.23 3.93 -14.57
C GLU A 213 -5.46 4.36 -13.11
N ALA A 214 -4.59 5.17 -12.55
CA ALA A 214 -4.76 5.68 -11.20
C ALA A 214 -5.90 6.71 -11.13
N ASN A 215 -6.84 6.50 -10.21
CA ASN A 215 -7.91 7.47 -9.92
C ASN A 215 -7.38 8.65 -9.10
N ALA A 216 -6.39 9.35 -9.65
CA ALA A 216 -5.77 10.54 -9.08
C ALA A 216 -6.11 11.77 -9.92
N ASP A 217 -6.30 12.91 -9.24
CA ASP A 217 -6.46 14.21 -9.89
C ASP A 217 -5.24 14.50 -10.79
N GLN A 218 -5.47 15.09 -11.97
CA GLN A 218 -4.39 15.41 -12.90
C GLN A 218 -3.34 16.32 -12.25
N GLY A 219 -3.79 17.30 -11.46
CA GLY A 219 -2.88 18.17 -10.71
C GLY A 219 -2.00 17.42 -9.70
N TYR A 220 -2.47 16.28 -9.18
CA TYR A 220 -1.65 15.40 -8.33
C TYR A 220 -0.56 14.72 -9.17
N LYS A 221 -0.93 14.14 -10.31
CA LYS A 221 0.04 13.49 -11.24
C LYS A 221 1.09 14.50 -11.72
N ASP A 222 0.67 15.69 -12.13
CA ASP A 222 1.57 16.77 -12.57
C ASP A 222 2.54 17.19 -11.45
N MET A 223 2.02 17.38 -10.23
CA MET A 223 2.85 17.74 -9.07
C MET A 223 3.88 16.65 -8.73
N LEU A 224 3.55 15.36 -8.91
CA LEU A 224 4.51 14.26 -8.74
C LEU A 224 5.65 14.33 -9.77
N ILE A 225 5.35 14.70 -11.01
CA ILE A 225 6.33 14.80 -12.10
C ILE A 225 7.27 16.00 -11.90
N GLU A 226 6.74 17.10 -11.36
CA GLU A 226 7.47 18.37 -11.16
C GLU A 226 8.30 18.40 -9.86
N SER A 227 8.00 17.54 -8.89
CA SER A 227 8.62 17.58 -7.56
C SER A 227 9.86 16.69 -7.44
N THR A 228 10.63 16.96 -6.40
CA THR A 228 11.83 16.23 -6.00
C THR A 228 11.72 15.71 -4.55
N ALA A 229 12.72 14.99 -4.07
CA ALA A 229 12.76 14.51 -2.69
C ALA A 229 12.75 15.66 -1.65
N ASP A 230 13.27 16.83 -2.01
CA ASP A 230 13.28 18.02 -1.14
C ASP A 230 11.89 18.62 -0.92
N ASP A 231 10.95 18.29 -1.83
CA ASP A 231 9.54 18.71 -1.74
C ASP A 231 8.69 17.80 -0.85
N ILE A 232 9.29 16.85 -0.14
CA ILE A 232 8.61 15.96 0.80
C ILE A 232 8.79 16.43 2.24
N VAL A 233 7.68 16.55 2.97
CA VAL A 233 7.68 16.84 4.40
C VAL A 233 7.09 15.70 5.21
N TYR A 234 7.76 15.34 6.31
CA TYR A 234 7.30 14.32 7.26
C TYR A 234 6.54 14.97 8.41
N SER A 235 5.24 14.74 8.50
CA SER A 235 4.37 15.40 9.49
C SER A 235 3.27 14.47 9.99
N SER A 236 2.84 14.68 11.24
CA SER A 236 1.66 14.01 11.81
C SER A 236 0.38 14.86 11.75
N LEU A 237 0.47 16.11 11.25
CA LEU A 237 -0.60 17.10 11.32
C LEU A 237 -1.93 16.61 10.73
N PHE A 238 -1.87 15.91 9.59
CA PHE A 238 -3.06 15.66 8.78
C PHE A 238 -3.91 14.49 9.24
N THR A 239 -3.27 13.48 9.85
CA THR A 239 -3.95 12.24 10.25
C THR A 239 -3.72 11.82 11.69
N GLY A 240 -2.85 12.51 12.44
CA GLY A 240 -2.41 12.08 13.77
C GLY A 240 -1.29 11.02 13.74
N VAL A 241 -1.03 10.42 12.58
CA VAL A 241 0.09 9.50 12.32
C VAL A 241 1.10 10.19 11.43
N HIS A 242 2.39 10.00 11.70
CA HIS A 242 3.43 10.57 10.87
C HIS A 242 3.41 9.96 9.47
N GLY A 243 3.54 10.83 8.47
CA GLY A 243 3.58 10.45 7.07
C GLY A 243 4.29 11.48 6.21
N ASN A 244 4.59 11.09 4.98
CA ASN A 244 5.25 11.93 3.99
C ASN A 244 4.24 12.53 3.02
N TYR A 245 4.31 13.86 2.83
CA TYR A 245 3.39 14.65 2.03
C TYR A 245 4.13 15.62 1.14
N LEU A 246 3.50 15.98 0.00
CA LEU A 246 4.01 16.97 -0.95
C LEU A 246 3.86 18.40 -0.38
N LYS A 247 4.98 19.10 -0.16
CA LYS A 247 5.02 20.50 0.26
C LYS A 247 4.18 21.41 -0.66
N PRO A 248 4.24 21.31 -2.00
CA PRO A 248 3.42 22.15 -2.86
C PRO A 248 1.91 21.95 -2.66
N SER A 249 1.44 20.73 -2.34
CA SER A 249 0.01 20.49 -2.05
C SER A 249 -0.41 21.13 -0.73
N ILE A 250 0.47 21.15 0.27
CA ILE A 250 0.26 21.80 1.56
C ILE A 250 0.17 23.32 1.38
N ALA A 251 1.11 23.89 0.61
CA ALA A 251 1.12 25.31 0.28
C ALA A 251 -0.15 25.72 -0.49
N LYS A 252 -0.59 24.90 -1.45
CA LYS A 252 -1.85 25.11 -2.20
C LYS A 252 -3.09 25.09 -1.28
N ALA A 253 -3.03 24.33 -0.20
CA ALA A 253 -4.08 24.30 0.83
C ALA A 253 -4.00 25.46 1.84
N GLY A 254 -3.07 26.41 1.67
CA GLY A 254 -2.93 27.62 2.47
C GLY A 254 -2.13 27.43 3.77
N LEU A 255 -1.36 26.37 3.89
CA LEU A 255 -0.48 26.10 5.04
C LEU A 255 0.97 26.34 4.66
N ASP A 256 1.80 26.70 5.66
CA ASP A 256 3.26 26.78 5.50
C ASP A 256 3.89 25.39 5.71
N PRO A 257 4.40 24.71 4.66
CA PRO A 257 4.95 23.37 4.78
C PRO A 257 6.23 23.27 5.63
N ASP A 258 6.95 24.39 5.82
CA ASP A 258 8.17 24.44 6.61
C ASP A 258 7.89 24.80 8.08
N ASN A 259 6.66 25.15 8.43
CA ASN A 259 6.25 25.51 9.79
C ASN A 259 4.92 24.86 10.20
N LEU A 260 4.85 23.53 10.10
CA LEU A 260 3.64 22.76 10.43
C LEU A 260 3.55 22.48 11.94
N PRO A 261 2.39 22.74 12.59
CA PRO A 261 2.18 22.36 13.97
C PRO A 261 2.11 20.83 14.12
N SER A 262 2.40 20.32 15.32
CA SER A 262 2.20 18.91 15.64
C SER A 262 0.72 18.56 15.83
N ALA A 263 0.31 17.35 15.43
CA ALA A 263 -1.08 16.90 15.54
C ALA A 263 -1.45 16.40 16.94
N ASP A 264 -2.74 16.46 17.21
CA ASP A 264 -3.39 15.79 18.33
C ASP A 264 -3.75 14.35 17.94
N LYS A 265 -3.06 13.36 18.51
CA LYS A 265 -3.26 11.92 18.24
C LYS A 265 -4.67 11.41 18.57
N SER A 266 -5.43 12.12 19.41
CA SER A 266 -6.81 11.73 19.77
C SER A 266 -7.83 11.93 18.63
N LYS A 267 -7.45 12.60 17.55
CA LYS A 267 -8.32 12.93 16.41
C LYS A 267 -8.23 11.95 15.23
N MET A 268 -7.50 10.85 15.39
CA MET A 268 -7.37 9.83 14.34
C MET A 268 -8.71 9.13 14.09
N ASN A 269 -9.22 9.17 12.85
CA ASN A 269 -10.48 8.55 12.46
C ASN A 269 -10.40 7.97 11.04
N PHE A 270 -10.60 6.65 10.93
CA PHE A 270 -10.68 5.89 9.67
C PHE A 270 -12.09 5.35 9.39
N GLY A 271 -13.10 5.81 10.12
CA GLY A 271 -14.50 5.36 9.97
C GLY A 271 -15.15 5.83 8.67
N SER A 272 -16.21 5.12 8.26
CA SER A 272 -17.02 5.39 7.07
C SER A 272 -17.66 6.79 7.08
N GLY A 273 -17.87 7.38 8.26
CA GLY A 273 -18.38 8.73 8.47
C GLY A 273 -17.33 9.84 8.53
N GLY A 274 -16.11 9.60 8.09
CA GLY A 274 -14.91 10.44 8.22
C GLY A 274 -15.17 11.93 8.42
N ASN A 275 -14.44 12.54 9.34
CA ASN A 275 -14.64 13.93 9.77
C ASN A 275 -14.72 14.88 8.57
N THR A 276 -15.91 15.40 8.28
CA THR A 276 -16.23 16.28 7.13
C THR A 276 -15.41 17.57 7.09
N LYS A 277 -14.66 17.88 8.16
CA LYS A 277 -13.77 19.04 8.24
C LYS A 277 -12.32 18.77 7.80
N GLN A 278 -11.92 17.51 7.60
CA GLN A 278 -10.55 17.17 7.18
C GLN A 278 -10.58 16.44 5.84
N LYS A 279 -10.51 17.19 4.77
CA LYS A 279 -10.26 16.67 3.41
C LYS A 279 -8.79 16.34 3.17
N ALA A 280 -8.04 15.99 4.23
CA ALA A 280 -6.57 15.87 4.18
C ALA A 280 -6.06 15.00 3.03
N TRP A 281 -6.71 13.86 2.77
CA TRP A 281 -6.32 12.97 1.67
C TRP A 281 -6.86 13.40 0.29
N LYS A 282 -7.76 14.36 0.24
CA LYS A 282 -8.27 14.91 -1.01
C LYS A 282 -7.47 16.12 -1.48
N ASP A 283 -7.03 16.97 -0.55
CA ASP A 283 -6.43 18.26 -0.85
C ASP A 283 -4.92 18.29 -0.48
N ILE A 284 -4.45 17.42 0.44
CA ILE A 284 -3.06 17.28 0.86
C ILE A 284 -2.55 15.91 0.40
N TRP A 285 -1.64 15.91 -0.53
CA TRP A 285 -1.23 14.71 -1.25
C TRP A 285 0.01 14.04 -0.65
N GLY A 286 -0.07 12.70 -0.45
CA GLY A 286 1.02 11.90 0.04
C GLY A 286 2.01 11.55 -1.08
N SER A 287 3.31 11.52 -0.76
CA SER A 287 4.33 11.04 -1.70
C SER A 287 5.55 10.52 -0.95
N GLY A 288 6.20 9.51 -1.50
CA GLY A 288 7.50 9.04 -1.04
C GLY A 288 8.66 9.83 -1.63
N GLN A 289 9.83 9.74 -0.97
CA GLN A 289 11.04 10.45 -1.41
C GLN A 289 11.64 9.93 -2.73
N GLY A 290 11.19 8.76 -3.23
CA GLY A 290 11.57 8.26 -4.56
C GLY A 290 10.94 9.01 -5.74
N ILE A 291 10.25 10.11 -5.49
CA ILE A 291 9.49 10.91 -6.45
C ILE A 291 10.36 11.47 -7.60
N GLY A 292 11.61 11.85 -7.33
CA GLY A 292 12.49 12.48 -8.31
C GLY A 292 12.78 11.65 -9.58
N GLY A 293 12.50 10.36 -9.55
CA GLY A 293 12.58 9.44 -10.70
C GLY A 293 11.33 9.45 -11.60
N ILE A 294 10.22 10.05 -11.16
CA ILE A 294 8.96 10.08 -11.90
C ILE A 294 9.00 11.26 -12.89
N LYS A 295 8.93 10.96 -14.20
CA LYS A 295 9.06 11.98 -15.27
C LYS A 295 7.83 12.04 -16.19
N ASP A 296 6.91 11.11 -16.03
CA ASP A 296 5.72 10.93 -16.86
C ASP A 296 4.61 10.21 -16.10
N ALA A 297 3.43 10.14 -16.69
CA ALA A 297 2.28 9.37 -16.20
C ALA A 297 1.76 8.44 -17.32
N PRO A 298 2.50 7.37 -17.67
CA PRO A 298 2.10 6.42 -18.70
C PRO A 298 0.99 5.47 -18.23
N SER A 299 0.47 4.66 -19.18
CA SER A 299 -0.37 3.49 -18.87
C SER A 299 0.45 2.33 -18.30
#